data_a0b375e59bfef83d70db2b09bc687c86
#
_entry.id   a0b375e59bfef83d70db2b09bc687c86
#
_cell.length_a   1.000
_cell.length_b   1.000
_cell.length_c   1.000
_cell.angle_alpha   90.00
_cell.angle_beta   90.00
_cell.angle_gamma   90.00
#
_symmetry.space_group_name_H-M   'P 1'
#
loop_
_entity.id
_entity.type
_entity.pdbx_description
1 polymer ?
#
loop_
_entity_poly.entity_id
_entity_poly.type
_entity_poly.pdbx_seq_one_letter_code
_entity_poly.pdbx_strand_id
1 'polypeptide(L)'
;MHACGHDIHMSVWVGTIHTLSALKNEWKGTLLVIAQQAEEISGGAGLAIETGLFTKFPKPDFALAYHINPELESGKIGLVGGPVFAGVKTAGITVFGKGGHGAYPEKCIDPIVIASRIVLDLQTIVS
;
A
#
# COMPACT_ATOMS: atom_id res chain seq x y z
N MET A 1 3.93 -11.11 -10.85
CA MET A 1 2.70 -10.47 -11.38
C MET A 1 2.51 -9.16 -10.65
N HIS A 2 2.27 -8.07 -11.37
CA HIS A 2 1.94 -6.76 -10.79
C HIS A 2 0.43 -6.66 -10.54
N ALA A 3 -0.06 -7.30 -9.48
CA ALA A 3 -1.50 -7.33 -9.18
C ALA A 3 -2.07 -5.95 -8.79
N CYS A 4 -1.24 -5.05 -8.25
CA CYS A 4 -1.59 -3.69 -7.92
C CYS A 4 -1.22 -2.66 -9.01
N GLY A 5 -0.67 -3.11 -10.14
CA GLY A 5 -0.37 -2.28 -11.31
C GLY A 5 0.76 -1.26 -11.13
N HIS A 6 1.73 -1.54 -10.28
CA HIS A 6 2.85 -0.63 -10.03
C HIS A 6 3.75 -0.43 -11.25
N ASP A 7 3.76 -1.36 -12.20
CA ASP A 7 4.42 -1.22 -13.50
C ASP A 7 3.79 -0.09 -14.33
N ILE A 8 2.46 0.03 -14.28
CA ILE A 8 1.72 1.15 -14.91
C ILE A 8 2.01 2.45 -14.15
N HIS A 9 2.03 2.41 -12.80
CA HIS A 9 2.37 3.59 -12.00
C HIS A 9 3.75 4.13 -12.34
N MET A 10 4.75 3.27 -12.49
CA MET A 10 6.10 3.67 -12.91
C MET A 10 6.11 4.25 -14.33
N SER A 11 5.36 3.67 -15.24
CA SER A 11 5.26 4.18 -16.61
C SER A 11 4.63 5.57 -16.66
N VAL A 12 3.56 5.80 -15.91
CA VAL A 12 2.93 7.12 -15.77
C VAL A 12 3.88 8.12 -15.12
N TRP A 13 4.60 7.71 -14.07
CA TRP A 13 5.60 8.54 -13.40
C TRP A 13 6.68 9.02 -14.37
N VAL A 14 7.26 8.12 -15.17
CA VAL A 14 8.24 8.45 -16.21
C VAL A 14 7.63 9.37 -17.28
N GLY A 15 6.44 9.05 -17.77
CA GLY A 15 5.73 9.87 -18.77
C GLY A 15 5.45 11.30 -18.26
N THR A 16 5.07 11.44 -17.01
CA THR A 16 4.84 12.73 -16.35
C THR A 16 6.12 13.57 -16.31
N ILE A 17 7.25 12.97 -15.93
CA ILE A 17 8.56 13.66 -15.92
C ILE A 17 8.90 14.17 -17.33
N HIS A 18 8.80 13.31 -18.33
CA HIS A 18 9.11 13.69 -19.71
C HIS A 18 8.21 14.82 -20.20
N THR A 19 6.89 14.72 -19.96
CA THR A 19 5.93 15.73 -20.39
C THR A 19 6.19 17.07 -19.73
N LEU A 20 6.32 17.10 -18.40
CA LEU A 20 6.54 18.34 -17.65
C LEU A 20 7.91 18.95 -17.96
N SER A 21 8.92 18.12 -18.23
CA SER A 21 10.23 18.61 -18.67
C SER A 21 10.17 19.25 -20.07
N ALA A 22 9.43 18.66 -20.98
CA ALA A 22 9.24 19.23 -22.33
C ALA A 22 8.44 20.56 -22.30
N LEU A 23 7.49 20.66 -21.36
CA LEU A 23 6.64 21.85 -21.17
C LEU A 23 7.23 22.85 -20.14
N LYS A 24 8.53 22.79 -19.87
CA LYS A 24 9.14 23.61 -18.81
C LYS A 24 8.92 25.11 -18.93
N ASN A 25 8.72 25.61 -20.12
CA ASN A 25 8.44 27.03 -20.38
C ASN A 25 6.99 27.44 -20.09
N GLU A 26 6.09 26.46 -19.92
CA GLU A 26 4.66 26.66 -19.70
C GLU A 26 4.28 26.72 -18.19
N TRP A 27 5.21 26.43 -17.30
CA TRP A 27 4.98 26.43 -15.86
C TRP A 27 6.17 26.99 -15.08
N LYS A 28 5.92 27.37 -13.82
CA LYS A 28 6.94 27.90 -12.91
C LYS A 28 6.92 27.14 -11.59
N GLY A 29 8.11 26.91 -11.04
CA GLY A 29 8.27 26.25 -9.75
C GLY A 29 9.29 25.10 -9.84
N THR A 30 9.26 24.23 -8.85
CA THR A 30 10.11 23.06 -8.72
C THR A 30 9.23 21.79 -8.74
N LEU A 31 9.55 20.86 -9.61
CA LEU A 31 8.95 19.53 -9.61
C LEU A 31 9.86 18.57 -8.81
N LEU A 32 9.36 18.09 -7.70
CA LEU A 32 9.98 17.00 -6.94
C LEU A 32 9.29 15.69 -7.29
N VAL A 33 10.00 14.78 -7.91
CA VAL A 33 9.47 13.45 -8.27
C VAL A 33 9.99 12.40 -7.30
N ILE A 34 9.07 11.68 -6.68
CA ILE A 34 9.37 10.70 -5.64
C ILE A 34 8.92 9.32 -6.11
N ALA A 35 9.86 8.38 -6.22
CA ALA A 35 9.57 6.96 -6.39
C ALA A 35 9.59 6.30 -5.01
N GLN A 36 8.42 6.04 -4.46
CA GLN A 36 8.27 5.41 -3.14
C GLN A 36 8.59 3.92 -3.24
N GLN A 37 9.43 3.44 -2.34
CA GLN A 37 9.70 2.02 -2.14
C GLN A 37 8.74 1.41 -1.11
N ALA A 38 8.59 0.08 -1.12
CA ALA A 38 7.92 -0.69 -0.07
C ALA A 38 6.50 -0.18 0.29
N GLU A 39 5.72 0.23 -0.71
CA GLU A 39 4.36 0.74 -0.53
C GLU A 39 3.43 -0.37 0.01
N GLU A 40 3.51 -1.59 -0.54
CA GLU A 40 2.69 -2.75 -0.16
C GLU A 40 2.84 -3.19 1.31
N ILE A 41 3.94 -2.83 1.95
CA ILE A 41 4.17 -3.11 3.37
C ILE A 41 4.04 -1.86 4.24
N SER A 42 3.51 -0.76 3.69
CA SER A 42 3.24 0.51 4.38
C SER A 42 4.45 1.13 5.08
N GLY A 43 5.68 0.82 4.62
CA GLY A 43 6.92 1.24 5.30
C GLY A 43 7.71 2.34 4.58
N GLY A 44 7.57 2.45 3.26
CA GLY A 44 8.48 3.23 2.44
C GLY A 44 8.40 4.74 2.63
N ALA A 45 7.20 5.32 2.73
CA ALA A 45 7.04 6.76 2.88
C ALA A 45 7.59 7.26 4.23
N GLY A 46 7.27 6.56 5.33
CA GLY A 46 7.80 6.88 6.67
C GLY A 46 9.32 6.85 6.68
N LEU A 47 9.92 5.78 6.18
CA LEU A 47 11.36 5.63 6.09
C LEU A 47 12.01 6.73 5.24
N ALA A 48 11.42 7.12 4.11
CA ALA A 48 11.93 8.20 3.28
C ALA A 48 11.95 9.54 4.04
N ILE A 49 10.92 9.83 4.82
CA ILE A 49 10.85 11.03 5.66
C ILE A 49 11.90 10.98 6.78
N GLU A 50 11.99 9.87 7.51
CA GLU A 50 12.95 9.66 8.59
C GLU A 50 14.41 9.75 8.12
N THR A 51 14.70 9.25 6.90
CA THR A 51 16.04 9.33 6.29
C THR A 51 16.34 10.69 5.64
N GLY A 52 15.43 11.64 5.76
CA GLY A 52 15.68 13.04 5.43
C GLY A 52 15.17 13.49 4.07
N LEU A 53 14.08 12.93 3.57
CA LEU A 53 13.48 13.37 2.30
C LEU A 53 13.30 14.90 2.28
N PHE A 54 12.67 15.48 3.30
CA PHE A 54 12.38 16.91 3.38
C PHE A 54 13.46 17.74 4.11
N THR A 55 14.60 17.13 4.43
CA THR A 55 15.80 17.85 4.86
C THR A 55 16.82 17.98 3.75
N LYS A 56 16.81 17.03 2.80
CA LYS A 56 17.70 17.02 1.62
C LYS A 56 17.07 17.69 0.41
N PHE A 57 15.74 17.69 0.34
CA PHE A 57 14.96 18.26 -0.75
C PHE A 57 13.91 19.24 -0.20
N PRO A 58 13.47 20.22 -0.98
CA PRO A 58 12.44 21.16 -0.56
C PRO A 58 11.15 20.42 -0.18
N LYS A 59 10.51 20.86 0.92
CA LYS A 59 9.17 20.38 1.25
C LYS A 59 8.19 20.93 0.20
N PRO A 60 7.37 20.08 -0.42
CA PRO A 60 6.44 20.52 -1.45
C PRO A 60 5.27 21.33 -0.86
N ASP A 61 4.77 22.31 -1.61
CA ASP A 61 3.52 23.01 -1.30
C ASP A 61 2.29 22.16 -1.64
N PHE A 62 2.41 21.31 -2.66
CA PHE A 62 1.38 20.39 -3.13
C PHE A 62 1.99 19.02 -3.38
N ALA A 63 1.21 17.98 -3.14
CA ALA A 63 1.57 16.61 -3.46
C ALA A 63 0.45 15.95 -4.27
N LEU A 64 0.83 15.27 -5.34
CA LEU A 64 -0.07 14.48 -6.17
C LEU A 64 0.36 13.03 -6.12
N ALA A 65 -0.57 12.14 -5.91
CA ALA A 65 -0.38 10.70 -6.04
C ALA A 65 -1.42 10.15 -7.02
N TYR A 66 -1.08 9.04 -7.65
CA TYR A 66 -1.89 8.40 -8.67
C TYR A 66 -1.95 6.90 -8.39
N HIS A 67 -3.12 6.33 -8.58
CA HIS A 67 -3.31 4.88 -8.56
C HIS A 67 -4.26 4.47 -9.68
N ILE A 68 -3.99 3.35 -10.35
CA ILE A 68 -4.93 2.79 -11.30
C ILE A 68 -6.18 2.27 -10.59
N ASN A 69 -7.32 2.37 -11.26
CA ASN A 69 -8.55 1.77 -10.79
C ASN A 69 -9.17 0.94 -11.93
N PRO A 70 -9.30 -0.40 -11.76
CA PRO A 70 -9.83 -1.27 -12.79
C PRO A 70 -11.33 -1.06 -13.07
N GLU A 71 -12.04 -0.35 -12.19
CA GLU A 71 -13.46 -0.03 -12.36
C GLU A 71 -13.68 1.21 -13.24
N LEU A 72 -12.62 2.00 -13.50
CA LEU A 72 -12.70 3.15 -14.39
C LEU A 72 -12.36 2.75 -15.82
N GLU A 73 -13.15 3.24 -16.77
CA GLU A 73 -12.85 3.10 -18.19
C GLU A 73 -11.53 3.78 -18.55
N SER A 74 -10.81 3.20 -19.51
CA SER A 74 -9.56 3.75 -20.04
C SER A 74 -9.74 5.21 -20.49
N GLY A 75 -8.81 6.07 -20.12
CA GLY A 75 -8.84 7.50 -20.44
C GLY A 75 -9.66 8.36 -19.48
N LYS A 76 -10.29 7.77 -18.46
CA LYS A 76 -10.98 8.52 -17.40
C LYS A 76 -10.10 8.69 -16.17
N ILE A 77 -10.32 9.79 -15.46
CA ILE A 77 -9.69 10.10 -14.18
C ILE A 77 -10.79 10.25 -13.13
N GLY A 78 -10.67 9.52 -12.02
CA GLY A 78 -11.53 9.65 -10.86
C GLY A 78 -10.94 10.64 -9.85
N LEU A 79 -11.74 11.58 -9.39
CA LEU A 79 -11.39 12.52 -8.34
C LEU A 79 -12.47 12.50 -7.26
N VAL A 80 -12.05 12.47 -6.01
CA VAL A 80 -12.96 12.46 -4.86
C VAL A 80 -12.53 13.55 -3.88
N GLY A 81 -13.50 14.34 -3.40
CA GLY A 81 -13.28 15.28 -2.31
C GLY A 81 -13.25 14.54 -0.97
N GLY A 82 -12.19 14.74 -0.18
CA GLY A 82 -12.01 14.07 1.10
C GLY A 82 -11.22 12.74 1.01
N PRO A 83 -11.36 11.84 1.98
CA PRO A 83 -10.64 10.56 2.00
C PRO A 83 -11.01 9.69 0.80
N VAL A 84 -10.01 9.24 0.04
CA VAL A 84 -10.19 8.35 -1.13
C VAL A 84 -10.20 6.89 -0.71
N PHE A 85 -9.35 6.51 0.25
CA PHE A 85 -9.19 5.13 0.71
C PHE A 85 -9.41 5.02 2.22
N ALA A 86 -9.86 3.84 2.64
CA ALA A 86 -9.92 3.48 4.05
C ALA A 86 -8.51 3.27 4.62
N GLY A 87 -8.39 3.42 5.94
CA GLY A 87 -7.17 3.06 6.64
C GLY A 87 -6.97 1.55 6.71
N VAL A 88 -5.72 1.11 6.76
CA VAL A 88 -5.34 -0.30 6.90
C VAL A 88 -4.68 -0.52 8.25
N LYS A 89 -5.03 -1.63 8.90
CA LYS A 89 -4.32 -2.14 10.09
C LYS A 89 -3.97 -3.59 9.86
N THR A 90 -2.72 -3.95 10.10
CA THR A 90 -2.24 -5.33 9.98
C THR A 90 -1.94 -5.89 11.37
N ALA A 91 -2.42 -7.10 11.64
CA ALA A 91 -2.11 -7.85 12.85
C ALA A 91 -1.43 -9.18 12.48
N GLY A 92 -0.25 -9.42 13.03
CA GLY A 92 0.42 -10.72 12.95
C GLY A 92 -0.02 -11.61 14.12
N ILE A 93 -0.62 -12.76 13.83
CA ILE A 93 -1.09 -13.70 14.85
C ILE A 93 -0.33 -15.02 14.71
N THR A 94 0.33 -15.46 15.77
CA THR A 94 0.96 -16.77 15.85
C THR A 94 0.23 -17.63 16.88
N VAL A 95 -0.25 -18.80 16.43
CA VAL A 95 -0.94 -19.76 17.29
C VAL A 95 0.01 -20.87 17.69
N PHE A 96 0.27 -21.02 18.98
CA PHE A 96 1.10 -22.09 19.51
C PHE A 96 0.24 -23.29 19.90
N GLY A 97 0.51 -24.44 19.30
CA GLY A 97 -0.15 -25.69 19.59
C GLY A 97 0.74 -26.65 20.40
N LYS A 98 0.18 -27.82 20.70
CA LYS A 98 0.89 -28.93 21.30
C LYS A 98 0.66 -30.18 20.44
N GLY A 99 1.71 -30.68 19.80
CA GLY A 99 1.66 -31.92 19.03
C GLY A 99 1.45 -33.16 19.89
N GLY A 100 0.97 -34.23 19.25
CA GLY A 100 0.78 -35.49 19.90
C GLY A 100 0.30 -36.58 18.92
N HIS A 101 -0.01 -37.75 19.43
CA HIS A 101 -0.51 -38.86 18.62
C HIS A 101 -1.99 -38.65 18.25
N GLY A 102 -2.36 -38.85 16.99
CA GLY A 102 -3.72 -38.63 16.50
C GLY A 102 -4.82 -39.44 17.18
N ALA A 103 -4.47 -40.57 17.84
CA ALA A 103 -5.41 -41.36 18.62
C ALA A 103 -5.69 -40.78 20.05
N TYR A 104 -4.95 -39.75 20.45
CA TYR A 104 -5.08 -39.11 21.76
C TYR A 104 -5.27 -37.58 21.62
N PRO A 105 -6.35 -37.14 20.96
CA PRO A 105 -6.57 -35.72 20.70
C PRO A 105 -6.70 -34.89 22.01
N GLU A 106 -7.17 -35.50 23.08
CA GLU A 106 -7.29 -34.86 24.39
C GLU A 106 -5.94 -34.47 25.04
N LYS A 107 -4.82 -35.00 24.51
CA LYS A 107 -3.45 -34.66 24.95
C LYS A 107 -2.77 -33.60 24.08
N CYS A 108 -3.46 -33.18 23.02
CA CYS A 108 -2.96 -32.25 22.02
C CYS A 108 -3.64 -30.87 22.15
N ILE A 109 -3.03 -29.87 21.53
CA ILE A 109 -3.64 -28.57 21.27
C ILE A 109 -3.47 -28.32 19.78
N ASP A 110 -4.55 -28.46 19.03
CA ASP A 110 -4.50 -28.28 17.59
C ASP A 110 -4.52 -26.79 17.23
N PRO A 111 -3.41 -26.24 16.70
CA PRO A 111 -3.33 -24.83 16.36
C PRO A 111 -4.17 -24.49 15.12
N ILE A 112 -4.48 -25.47 14.26
CA ILE A 112 -5.29 -25.27 13.06
C ILE A 112 -6.74 -24.97 13.46
N VAL A 113 -7.29 -25.73 14.39
CA VAL A 113 -8.65 -25.51 14.89
C VAL A 113 -8.77 -24.14 15.54
N ILE A 114 -7.78 -23.75 16.37
CA ILE A 114 -7.74 -22.44 17.01
C ILE A 114 -7.63 -21.33 15.97
N ALA A 115 -6.70 -21.45 15.02
CA ALA A 115 -6.52 -20.46 13.95
C ALA A 115 -7.76 -20.31 13.08
N SER A 116 -8.42 -21.41 12.74
CA SER A 116 -9.69 -21.38 12.00
C SER A 116 -10.78 -20.62 12.73
N ARG A 117 -10.89 -20.80 14.05
CA ARG A 117 -11.83 -20.06 14.88
C ARG A 117 -11.52 -18.57 14.91
N ILE A 118 -10.26 -18.20 15.07
CA ILE A 118 -9.81 -16.80 15.03
C ILE A 118 -10.19 -16.15 13.69
N VAL A 119 -9.97 -16.84 12.56
CA VAL A 119 -10.35 -16.33 11.24
C VAL A 119 -11.85 -16.04 11.17
N LEU A 120 -12.68 -16.96 11.65
CA LEU A 120 -14.14 -16.78 11.64
C LEU A 120 -14.57 -15.61 12.54
N ASP A 121 -14.00 -15.51 13.74
CA ASP A 121 -14.35 -14.45 14.69
C ASP A 121 -13.92 -13.07 14.18
N LEU A 122 -12.77 -12.98 13.49
CA LEU A 122 -12.29 -11.73 12.88
C LEU A 122 -13.23 -11.22 11.77
N GLN A 123 -13.98 -12.09 11.08
CA GLN A 123 -14.94 -11.64 10.07
C GLN A 123 -16.04 -10.76 10.68
N THR A 124 -16.37 -10.93 11.96
CA THR A 124 -17.39 -10.12 12.64
C THR A 124 -16.99 -8.66 12.84
N ILE A 125 -15.69 -8.32 12.64
CA ILE A 125 -15.20 -6.94 12.70
C ILE A 125 -15.52 -6.20 11.39
N VAL A 126 -15.61 -6.92 10.28
CA VAL A 126 -15.77 -6.37 8.93
C VAL A 126 -17.24 -6.38 8.48
N SER A 127 -18.00 -7.33 8.98
CA SER A 127 -19.42 -7.54 8.61
C SER A 127 -20.40 -6.89 9.58
#